data_30166d89b053e09bfc00cfec93d27ace
#
_entry.id   30166d89b053e09bfc00cfec93d27ace
#
_cell.length_a   1.000
_cell.length_b   1.000
_cell.length_c   1.000
_cell.angle_alpha   90.00
_cell.angle_beta   90.00
_cell.angle_gamma   90.00
#
_symmetry.space_group_name_H-M   'P 1'
#
loop_
_entity.id
_entity.type
_entity.pdbx_description
1 polymer ?
#
loop_
_entity_poly.entity_id
_entity_poly.type
_entity_poly.pdbx_seq_one_letter_code
_entity_poly.pdbx_strand_id
1 'polypeptide(L)'
;VTVQADTVILRMLNPELLANHEKAAAALAGADVAVAAMRTSLASQLLDQQAVQARATSDWRIAEVKNQAYERAHVAGVISALALRESRITEEQQHRRADIERQRVAASRQNMAAQLRAAQARSDEVASTLAIAQQQVAALDVRAGIDGI
;
A
#
# COMPACT_ATOMS: atom_id res chain seq x y z
N VAL A 1 8.46 50.50 28.02
CA VAL A 1 8.89 49.08 27.86
C VAL A 1 9.17 48.85 26.41
N THR A 2 10.42 48.63 26.04
CA THR A 2 10.81 48.32 24.63
C THR A 2 10.24 46.95 24.24
N VAL A 3 9.51 46.89 23.13
CA VAL A 3 8.84 45.70 22.59
C VAL A 3 9.48 45.39 21.27
N GLN A 4 9.88 44.14 21.07
CA GLN A 4 10.37 43.64 19.77
C GLN A 4 9.20 43.12 18.93
N ALA A 5 9.35 43.11 17.62
CA ALA A 5 8.31 42.67 16.66
C ALA A 5 7.64 41.33 16.99
N ASP A 6 8.39 40.39 17.57
CA ASP A 6 7.91 39.07 17.97
C ASP A 6 7.33 38.97 19.38
N THR A 7 7.33 40.08 20.15
CA THR A 7 6.81 40.08 21.52
C THR A 7 5.29 39.90 21.52
N VAL A 8 4.80 38.88 22.26
CA VAL A 8 3.37 38.69 22.48
C VAL A 8 2.83 39.79 23.37
N ILE A 9 1.95 40.61 22.81
CA ILE A 9 1.32 41.76 23.53
C ILE A 9 -0.05 41.40 24.12
N LEU A 10 -0.72 40.44 23.55
CA LEU A 10 -2.03 39.97 24.02
C LEU A 10 -2.20 38.49 23.73
N ARG A 11 -2.67 37.71 24.68
CA ARG A 11 -3.08 36.32 24.51
C ARG A 11 -4.58 36.21 24.68
N MET A 12 -5.27 35.90 23.59
CA MET A 12 -6.71 35.68 23.64
C MET A 12 -6.99 34.21 24.01
N LEU A 13 -8.08 33.97 24.75
CA LEU A 13 -8.57 32.63 25.06
C LEU A 13 -9.81 32.34 24.25
N ASN A 14 -9.75 31.27 23.45
CA ASN A 14 -10.92 30.77 22.74
C ASN A 14 -10.99 29.25 22.91
N PRO A 15 -11.82 28.75 23.85
CA PRO A 15 -11.95 27.32 24.11
C PRO A 15 -12.41 26.51 22.91
N GLU A 16 -13.22 27.12 22.03
CA GLU A 16 -13.72 26.45 20.81
C GLU A 16 -12.58 26.15 19.81
N LEU A 17 -11.69 27.11 19.57
CA LEU A 17 -10.52 26.90 18.70
C LEU A 17 -9.57 25.86 19.28
N LEU A 18 -9.36 25.82 20.57
CA LEU A 18 -8.56 24.80 21.24
C LEU A 18 -9.19 23.42 21.10
N ALA A 19 -10.49 23.29 21.34
CA ALA A 19 -11.22 22.03 21.16
C ALA A 19 -11.20 21.55 19.70
N ASN A 20 -11.32 22.46 18.72
CA ASN A 20 -11.23 22.15 17.31
C ASN A 20 -9.84 21.65 16.92
N HIS A 21 -8.78 22.26 17.46
CA HIS A 21 -7.40 21.81 17.26
C HIS A 21 -7.19 20.40 17.83
N GLU A 22 -7.62 20.12 19.05
CA GLU A 22 -7.51 18.80 19.66
C GLU A 22 -8.28 17.75 18.86
N LYS A 23 -9.49 18.08 18.40
CA LYS A 23 -10.29 17.20 17.56
C LYS A 23 -9.61 16.91 16.22
N ALA A 24 -9.02 17.91 15.58
CA ALA A 24 -8.29 17.74 14.33
C ALA A 24 -7.02 16.91 14.54
N ALA A 25 -6.30 17.08 15.62
CA ALA A 25 -5.13 16.27 15.98
C ALA A 25 -5.49 14.79 16.21
N ALA A 26 -6.58 14.53 16.94
CA ALA A 26 -7.08 13.18 17.15
C ALA A 26 -7.55 12.53 15.83
N ALA A 27 -8.18 13.29 14.93
CA ALA A 27 -8.61 12.82 13.62
C ALA A 27 -7.40 12.43 12.76
N LEU A 28 -6.32 13.21 12.75
CA LEU A 28 -5.09 12.87 12.03
C LEU A 28 -4.46 11.58 12.55
N ALA A 29 -4.32 11.47 13.88
CA ALA A 29 -3.80 10.25 14.49
C ALA A 29 -4.63 9.00 14.09
N GLY A 30 -5.96 9.13 14.07
CA GLY A 30 -6.86 8.07 13.59
C GLY A 30 -6.67 7.74 12.11
N ALA A 31 -6.48 8.75 11.25
CA ALA A 31 -6.23 8.57 9.83
C ALA A 31 -4.90 7.85 9.57
N ASP A 32 -3.84 8.20 10.29
CA ASP A 32 -2.52 7.58 10.18
C ASP A 32 -2.55 6.10 10.60
N VAL A 33 -3.26 5.78 11.68
CA VAL A 33 -3.49 4.39 12.10
C VAL A 33 -4.26 3.62 11.03
N ALA A 34 -5.26 4.22 10.39
CA ALA A 34 -6.02 3.58 9.32
C ALA A 34 -5.13 3.30 8.09
N VAL A 35 -4.23 4.21 7.72
CA VAL A 35 -3.24 3.99 6.64
C VAL A 35 -2.30 2.84 6.99
N ALA A 36 -1.79 2.80 8.22
CA ALA A 36 -0.91 1.72 8.68
C ALA A 36 -1.62 0.35 8.68
N ALA A 37 -2.85 0.28 9.18
CA ALA A 37 -3.66 -0.93 9.18
C ALA A 37 -3.95 -1.42 7.76
N MET A 38 -4.31 -0.51 6.84
CA MET A 38 -4.53 -0.84 5.45
C MET A 38 -3.26 -1.38 4.78
N ARG A 39 -2.09 -0.76 5.03
CA ARG A 39 -0.79 -1.24 4.51
C ARG A 39 -0.51 -2.67 4.94
N THR A 40 -0.72 -2.98 6.22
CA THR A 40 -0.51 -4.33 6.76
C THR A 40 -1.47 -5.35 6.15
N SER A 41 -2.76 -5.02 6.05
CA SER A 41 -3.77 -5.88 5.44
C SER A 41 -3.47 -6.18 3.97
N LEU A 42 -3.14 -5.15 3.19
CA LEU A 42 -2.81 -5.31 1.77
C LEU A 42 -1.50 -6.10 1.57
N ALA A 43 -0.51 -5.92 2.44
CA ALA A 43 0.72 -6.71 2.40
C ALA A 43 0.45 -8.20 2.65
N SER A 44 -0.41 -8.54 3.60
CA SER A 44 -0.84 -9.92 3.85
C SER A 44 -1.54 -10.52 2.62
N GLN A 45 -2.49 -9.80 2.02
CA GLN A 45 -3.18 -10.25 0.81
C GLN A 45 -2.22 -10.49 -0.36
N LEU A 46 -1.19 -9.64 -0.50
CA LEU A 46 -0.19 -9.83 -1.54
C LEU A 46 0.65 -11.09 -1.29
N LEU A 47 1.04 -11.36 -0.05
CA LEU A 47 1.78 -12.58 0.31
C LEU A 47 0.96 -13.84 0.00
N ASP A 48 -0.34 -13.83 0.29
CA ASP A 48 -1.22 -14.95 -0.03
C ASP A 48 -1.27 -15.21 -1.55
N GLN A 49 -1.38 -14.14 -2.35
CA GLN A 49 -1.36 -14.27 -3.81
C GLN A 49 0.00 -14.72 -4.35
N GLN A 50 1.10 -14.25 -3.76
CA GLN A 50 2.43 -14.70 -4.12
C GLN A 50 2.64 -16.19 -3.78
N ALA A 51 2.06 -16.68 -2.68
CA ALA A 51 2.11 -18.10 -2.34
C ALA A 51 1.37 -18.96 -3.39
N VAL A 52 0.20 -18.51 -3.86
CA VAL A 52 -0.53 -19.17 -4.96
C VAL A 52 0.28 -19.17 -6.25
N GLN A 53 0.89 -18.04 -6.62
CA GLN A 53 1.77 -17.93 -7.80
C GLN A 53 2.98 -18.86 -7.68
N ALA A 54 3.63 -18.90 -6.51
CA ALA A 54 4.78 -19.78 -6.28
C ALA A 54 4.41 -21.26 -6.46
N ARG A 55 3.24 -21.67 -5.95
CA ARG A 55 2.72 -23.02 -6.12
C ARG A 55 2.46 -23.34 -7.59
N ALA A 56 1.77 -22.47 -8.33
CA ALA A 56 1.51 -22.66 -9.76
C ALA A 56 2.82 -22.75 -10.56
N THR A 57 3.82 -21.94 -10.22
CA THR A 57 5.15 -21.99 -10.85
C THR A 57 5.86 -23.31 -10.55
N SER A 58 5.74 -23.83 -9.33
CA SER A 58 6.31 -25.13 -8.96
C SER A 58 5.64 -26.29 -9.71
N ASP A 59 4.30 -26.27 -9.79
CA ASP A 59 3.51 -27.26 -10.52
C ASP A 59 3.91 -27.29 -12.01
N TRP A 60 4.09 -26.12 -12.62
CA TRP A 60 4.58 -26.03 -14.00
C TRP A 60 5.99 -26.60 -14.15
N ARG A 61 6.94 -26.28 -13.27
CA ARG A 61 8.31 -26.83 -13.35
C ARG A 61 8.33 -28.35 -13.25
N ILE A 62 7.48 -28.92 -12.39
CA ILE A 62 7.34 -30.38 -12.28
C ILE A 62 6.81 -30.97 -13.59
N ALA A 63 5.80 -30.33 -14.19
CA ALA A 63 5.26 -30.78 -15.48
C ALA A 63 6.27 -30.65 -16.62
N GLU A 64 7.07 -29.59 -16.65
CA GLU A 64 8.16 -29.36 -17.61
C GLU A 64 9.22 -30.46 -17.52
N VAL A 65 9.73 -30.74 -16.32
CA VAL A 65 10.72 -31.83 -16.11
C VAL A 65 10.15 -33.19 -16.52
N LYS A 66 8.88 -33.44 -16.17
CA LYS A 66 8.19 -34.66 -16.59
C LYS A 66 8.07 -34.76 -18.12
N ASN A 67 7.68 -33.67 -18.79
CA ASN A 67 7.58 -33.65 -20.24
C ASN A 67 8.93 -33.91 -20.92
N GLN A 68 10.01 -33.29 -20.44
CA GLN A 68 11.36 -33.54 -20.94
C GLN A 68 11.80 -35.01 -20.77
N ALA A 69 11.42 -35.65 -19.64
CA ALA A 69 11.69 -37.08 -19.44
C ALA A 69 10.87 -37.95 -20.41
N TYR A 70 9.63 -37.61 -20.66
CA TYR A 70 8.79 -38.30 -21.63
C TYR A 70 9.29 -38.14 -23.07
N GLU A 71 9.79 -36.96 -23.45
CA GLU A 71 10.42 -36.75 -24.77
C GLU A 71 11.61 -37.69 -24.97
N ARG A 72 12.50 -37.78 -23.96
CA ARG A 72 13.64 -38.71 -24.03
C ARG A 72 13.21 -40.18 -24.10
N ALA A 73 12.21 -40.57 -23.31
CA ALA A 73 11.68 -41.93 -23.29
C ALA A 73 10.98 -42.30 -24.60
N HIS A 74 10.31 -41.34 -25.25
CA HIS A 74 9.68 -41.58 -26.57
C HIS A 74 10.73 -41.76 -27.65
N VAL A 75 11.78 -40.95 -27.68
CA VAL A 75 12.91 -41.14 -28.63
C VAL A 75 13.57 -42.49 -28.44
N ALA A 76 13.64 -42.99 -27.19
CA ALA A 76 14.16 -44.33 -26.88
C ALA A 76 13.15 -45.46 -27.18
N GLY A 77 11.95 -45.16 -27.67
CA GLY A 77 10.91 -46.15 -27.98
C GLY A 77 10.21 -46.76 -26.78
N VAL A 78 10.40 -46.17 -25.56
CA VAL A 78 9.86 -46.73 -24.30
C VAL A 78 8.41 -46.35 -24.05
N ILE A 79 7.95 -45.20 -24.58
CA ILE A 79 6.57 -44.69 -24.39
C ILE A 79 5.89 -44.39 -25.72
N SER A 80 4.55 -44.43 -25.73
CA SER A 80 3.74 -44.11 -26.90
C SER A 80 3.72 -42.62 -27.24
N ALA A 81 3.43 -42.29 -28.50
CA ALA A 81 3.20 -40.91 -28.92
C ALA A 81 2.00 -40.27 -28.20
N LEU A 82 1.00 -41.06 -27.81
CA LEU A 82 -0.15 -40.57 -27.03
C LEU A 82 0.30 -40.10 -25.62
N ALA A 83 1.08 -40.91 -24.91
CA ALA A 83 1.59 -40.55 -23.59
C ALA A 83 2.46 -39.29 -23.62
N LEU A 84 3.29 -39.10 -24.64
CA LEU A 84 4.04 -37.85 -24.84
C LEU A 84 3.11 -36.67 -25.07
N ARG A 85 2.08 -36.84 -25.90
CA ARG A 85 1.11 -35.77 -26.21
C ARG A 85 0.35 -35.30 -24.92
N GLU A 86 -0.09 -36.25 -24.09
CA GLU A 86 -0.75 -35.97 -22.82
C GLU A 86 0.18 -35.20 -21.86
N SER A 87 1.48 -35.57 -21.80
CA SER A 87 2.47 -34.87 -21.01
C SER A 87 2.66 -33.42 -21.47
N ARG A 88 2.73 -33.18 -22.79
CA ARG A 88 2.82 -31.82 -23.35
C ARG A 88 1.60 -30.97 -23.04
N ILE A 89 0.40 -31.53 -23.21
CA ILE A 89 -0.84 -30.82 -22.87
C ILE A 89 -0.84 -30.42 -21.39
N THR A 90 -0.42 -31.33 -20.52
CA THR A 90 -0.34 -31.06 -19.07
C THR A 90 0.66 -29.93 -18.77
N GLU A 91 1.86 -29.97 -19.37
CA GLU A 91 2.88 -28.92 -19.21
C GLU A 91 2.35 -27.57 -19.68
N GLU A 92 1.75 -27.50 -20.89
CA GLU A 92 1.17 -26.27 -21.42
C GLU A 92 0.05 -25.71 -20.53
N GLN A 93 -0.79 -26.57 -19.94
CA GLN A 93 -1.84 -26.13 -19.00
C GLN A 93 -1.25 -25.53 -17.72
N GLN A 94 -0.24 -26.17 -17.16
CA GLN A 94 0.41 -25.66 -15.95
C GLN A 94 1.19 -24.37 -16.22
N HIS A 95 1.82 -24.26 -17.40
CA HIS A 95 2.48 -23.03 -17.84
C HIS A 95 1.49 -21.86 -17.92
N ARG A 96 0.37 -22.06 -18.61
CA ARG A 96 -0.69 -21.03 -18.71
C ARG A 96 -1.22 -20.62 -17.33
N ARG A 97 -1.40 -21.59 -16.42
CA ARG A 97 -1.83 -21.30 -15.05
C ARG A 97 -0.80 -20.44 -14.29
N ALA A 98 0.48 -20.77 -14.39
CA ALA A 98 1.55 -19.99 -13.78
C ALA A 98 1.59 -18.56 -14.33
N ASP A 99 1.37 -18.36 -15.63
CA ASP A 99 1.31 -17.05 -16.26
C ASP A 99 0.13 -16.22 -15.76
N ILE A 100 -1.06 -16.82 -15.63
CA ILE A 100 -2.26 -16.15 -15.10
C ILE A 100 -2.01 -15.70 -13.65
N GLU A 101 -1.45 -16.56 -12.81
CA GLU A 101 -1.16 -16.18 -11.42
C GLU A 101 -0.10 -15.08 -11.33
N ARG A 102 0.89 -15.06 -12.22
CA ARG A 102 1.87 -13.96 -12.32
C ARG A 102 1.19 -12.63 -12.68
N GLN A 103 0.27 -12.65 -13.64
CA GLN A 103 -0.51 -11.47 -14.02
C GLN A 103 -1.42 -10.99 -12.86
N ARG A 104 -2.02 -11.92 -12.11
CA ARG A 104 -2.84 -11.60 -10.93
C ARG A 104 -2.01 -10.88 -9.85
N VAL A 105 -0.81 -11.35 -9.55
CA VAL A 105 0.08 -10.68 -8.60
C VAL A 105 0.46 -9.28 -9.09
N ALA A 106 0.75 -9.11 -10.38
CA ALA A 106 1.05 -7.79 -10.94
C ALA A 106 -0.14 -6.82 -10.83
N ALA A 107 -1.34 -7.27 -11.18
CA ALA A 107 -2.58 -6.48 -11.04
C ALA A 107 -2.89 -6.14 -9.57
N SER A 108 -2.70 -7.11 -8.67
CA SER A 108 -2.87 -6.89 -7.23
C SER A 108 -1.92 -5.81 -6.69
N ARG A 109 -0.64 -5.82 -7.09
CA ARG A 109 0.32 -4.77 -6.71
C ARG A 109 -0.12 -3.37 -7.17
N GLN A 110 -0.62 -3.25 -8.39
CA GLN A 110 -1.13 -1.98 -8.91
C GLN A 110 -2.35 -1.50 -8.11
N ASN A 111 -3.29 -2.40 -7.82
CA ASN A 111 -4.48 -2.09 -7.03
C ASN A 111 -4.11 -1.66 -5.60
N MET A 112 -3.19 -2.39 -4.95
CA MET A 112 -2.66 -2.02 -3.63
C MET A 112 -2.05 -0.61 -3.63
N ALA A 113 -1.21 -0.30 -4.62
CA ALA A 113 -0.60 1.02 -4.74
C ALA A 113 -1.65 2.12 -4.91
N ALA A 114 -2.74 1.85 -5.63
CA ALA A 114 -3.85 2.79 -5.77
C ALA A 114 -4.62 2.98 -4.46
N GLN A 115 -4.92 1.89 -3.74
CA GLN A 115 -5.62 1.96 -2.46
C GLN A 115 -4.80 2.69 -1.39
N LEU A 116 -3.48 2.43 -1.31
CA LEU A 116 -2.60 3.13 -0.38
C LEU A 116 -2.50 4.62 -0.70
N ARG A 117 -2.40 4.99 -1.98
CA ARG A 117 -2.43 6.40 -2.38
C ARG A 117 -3.73 7.10 -2.00
N ALA A 118 -4.87 6.43 -2.18
CA ALA A 118 -6.17 6.97 -1.78
C ALA A 118 -6.29 7.14 -0.25
N ALA A 119 -5.78 6.18 0.52
CA ALA A 119 -5.75 6.27 1.98
C ALA A 119 -4.81 7.40 2.46
N GLN A 120 -3.63 7.53 1.85
CA GLN A 120 -2.68 8.60 2.15
C GLN A 120 -3.27 9.97 1.83
N ALA A 121 -3.92 10.15 0.67
CA ALA A 121 -4.56 11.40 0.30
C ALA A 121 -5.64 11.85 1.33
N ARG A 122 -6.37 10.89 1.91
CA ARG A 122 -7.31 11.20 3.00
C ARG A 122 -6.60 11.64 4.28
N SER A 123 -5.49 11.01 4.63
CA SER A 123 -4.67 11.44 5.79
C SER A 123 -4.10 12.84 5.56
N ASP A 124 -3.62 13.15 4.34
CA ASP A 124 -3.10 14.46 3.96
C ASP A 124 -4.18 15.56 4.03
N GLU A 125 -5.44 15.25 3.66
CA GLU A 125 -6.60 16.15 3.81
C GLU A 125 -6.86 16.48 5.29
N VAL A 126 -6.82 15.47 6.16
CA VAL A 126 -6.99 15.65 7.60
C VAL A 126 -5.80 16.43 8.18
N ALA A 127 -4.57 16.19 7.72
CA ALA A 127 -3.39 16.95 8.11
C ALA A 127 -3.51 18.44 7.74
N SER A 128 -4.06 18.74 6.56
CA SER A 128 -4.34 20.10 6.12
C SER A 128 -5.36 20.79 7.05
N THR A 129 -6.41 20.06 7.47
CA THR A 129 -7.39 20.56 8.44
C THR A 129 -6.75 20.88 9.79
N LEU A 130 -5.85 20.02 10.27
CA LEU A 130 -5.08 20.28 11.49
C LEU A 130 -4.18 21.51 11.35
N ALA A 131 -3.50 21.68 10.20
CA ALA A 131 -2.65 22.84 9.96
C ALA A 131 -3.45 24.16 10.02
N ILE A 132 -4.66 24.19 9.48
CA ILE A 132 -5.57 25.33 9.58
C ILE A 132 -5.95 25.61 11.05
N ALA A 133 -6.32 24.58 11.80
CA ALA A 133 -6.66 24.72 13.21
C ALA A 133 -5.46 25.21 14.04
N GLN A 134 -4.25 24.74 13.76
CA GLN A 134 -3.01 25.23 14.38
C GLN A 134 -2.77 26.70 14.11
N GLN A 135 -2.97 27.16 12.86
CA GLN A 135 -2.84 28.58 12.52
C GLN A 135 -3.86 29.43 13.26
N GLN A 136 -5.10 28.96 13.40
CA GLN A 136 -6.15 29.67 14.15
C GLN A 136 -5.80 29.79 15.65
N VAL A 137 -5.25 28.74 16.25
CA VAL A 137 -4.79 28.79 17.65
C VAL A 137 -3.57 29.71 17.79
N ALA A 138 -2.61 29.64 16.85
CA ALA A 138 -1.44 30.52 16.85
C ALA A 138 -1.80 32.02 16.73
N ALA A 139 -2.89 32.31 16.01
CA ALA A 139 -3.41 33.68 15.86
C ALA A 139 -4.02 34.26 17.17
N LEU A 140 -4.25 33.42 18.19
CA LEU A 140 -4.67 33.90 19.52
C LEU A 140 -3.55 34.65 20.26
N ASP A 141 -2.28 34.40 19.91
CA ASP A 141 -1.14 35.16 20.41
C ASP A 141 -0.89 36.36 19.47
N VAL A 142 -1.40 37.51 19.85
CA VAL A 142 -1.17 38.78 19.14
C VAL A 142 0.23 39.27 19.40
N ARG A 143 1.02 39.44 18.33
CA ARG A 143 2.42 39.95 18.43
C ARG A 143 2.49 41.42 18.02
N ALA A 144 3.51 42.11 18.46
CA ALA A 144 3.70 43.56 18.20
C ALA A 144 3.85 43.88 16.70
N GLY A 145 4.44 43.00 15.88
CA GLY A 145 4.63 43.16 14.44
C GLY A 145 5.71 44.20 14.07
N ILE A 146 6.05 45.13 14.94
CA ILE A 146 7.11 46.14 14.78
C ILE A 146 7.83 46.38 16.12
N ASP A 147 9.09 46.77 16.04
CA ASP A 147 9.83 47.20 17.22
C ASP A 147 9.31 48.57 17.64
N GLY A 148 9.04 48.74 18.94
CA GLY A 148 8.48 49.97 19.52
C GLY A 148 8.77 50.14 20.99
N ILE A 149 8.32 51.28 21.54
CA ILE A 149 8.42 51.61 22.98
C ILE A 149 7.05 51.55 23.60
#